data_3a63f62750fea4ade6e62de84fe91fc3
#
_entry.id   3a63f62750fea4ade6e62de84fe91fc3
#
_cell.length_a   1.000
_cell.length_b   1.000
_cell.length_c   1.000
_cell.angle_alpha   90.00
_cell.angle_beta   90.00
_cell.angle_gamma   90.00
#
_symmetry.space_group_name_H-M   'P 1'
#
loop_
_entity.id
_entity.type
_entity.pdbx_description
1 polymer ?
#
loop_
_entity_poly.entity_id
_entity_poly.type
_entity_poly.pdbx_seq_one_letter_code
_entity_poly.pdbx_strand_id
1 'polypeptide(L)'
;MGKLNVVVLRYLSRDDFRVLTAVEMGMKNHEIVPVSLLASIASLKHGGCNKILRELVKHKLLSYEHTKTVHGYRLNYGGYDYLALKTFCAREVLLSVGNQMGVGKESDIYIVANPEGEQYAMKLHRLGRTSFRNIKNQRDYHKNRKNISWLYLSRLSAMKEYAYMKVLYERGFPVPRPVDYNRHAVVMELINGYPMCQIRELQDPPGLYSEIMELIVKLANHGLIHGDFNEFNLMLDDTDHVTMIDFPQMVSTSHFNAEWYFDRDVKCIRDYFAKRYHYESELYPTFKDIRRSCCLDVEISASGFTKEMERDGELLHPAGPESEEEDDEDDDEEEEEEGDSENGEVQGVDMEEYKHVMLELDGLKLGETQTDSRDAEEKEGETREEEKEAELVTEKKADRHAHADDTHNHTTR
;
A
#
# COMPACT_ATOMS: atom_id res chain seq x y z
N MET A 1 9.68 -8.32 -7.82
CA MET A 1 8.65 -8.50 -6.77
C MET A 1 7.52 -9.31 -7.37
N GLY A 2 6.91 -10.23 -6.59
CA GLY A 2 5.81 -11.07 -7.08
C GLY A 2 4.45 -10.39 -6.94
N LYS A 3 3.42 -10.98 -7.59
CA LYS A 3 2.02 -10.59 -7.42
C LYS A 3 1.60 -10.70 -5.94
N LEU A 4 0.76 -9.78 -5.48
CA LEU A 4 0.20 -9.81 -4.12
C LEU A 4 -0.55 -11.13 -3.89
N ASN A 5 -0.15 -11.86 -2.86
CA ASN A 5 -0.80 -13.11 -2.44
C ASN A 5 -1.47 -12.91 -1.08
N VAL A 6 -2.78 -12.84 -1.06
CA VAL A 6 -3.58 -12.61 0.15
C VAL A 6 -4.04 -13.90 0.86
N VAL A 7 -3.74 -15.08 0.29
CA VAL A 7 -4.23 -16.36 0.82
C VAL A 7 -3.79 -16.58 2.26
N VAL A 8 -2.54 -16.28 2.57
CA VAL A 8 -1.95 -16.51 3.90
C VAL A 8 -2.53 -15.54 4.95
N LEU A 9 -3.06 -14.38 4.53
CA LEU A 9 -3.61 -13.36 5.44
C LEU A 9 -4.67 -13.92 6.40
N ARG A 10 -5.48 -14.88 5.92
CA ARG A 10 -6.56 -15.52 6.70
C ARG A 10 -6.06 -16.44 7.81
N TYR A 11 -4.81 -16.91 7.70
CA TYR A 11 -4.23 -17.89 8.63
C TYR A 11 -3.25 -17.27 9.62
N LEU A 12 -2.93 -15.98 9.46
CA LEU A 12 -2.03 -15.28 10.38
C LEU A 12 -2.77 -14.95 11.68
N SER A 13 -2.16 -15.35 12.79
CA SER A 13 -2.63 -15.07 14.15
C SER A 13 -2.31 -13.61 14.57
N ARG A 14 -2.87 -13.19 15.68
CA ARG A 14 -2.55 -11.92 16.33
C ARG A 14 -1.05 -11.79 16.63
N ASP A 15 -0.41 -12.87 17.11
CA ASP A 15 1.02 -12.85 17.43
C ASP A 15 1.90 -12.75 16.19
N ASP A 16 1.48 -13.30 15.04
CA ASP A 16 2.18 -13.10 13.76
C ASP A 16 2.20 -11.61 13.38
N PHE A 17 1.07 -10.92 13.50
CA PHE A 17 1.00 -9.48 13.25
C PHE A 17 1.78 -8.65 14.27
N ARG A 18 1.82 -9.07 15.56
CA ARG A 18 2.67 -8.43 16.56
C ARG A 18 4.14 -8.52 16.20
N VAL A 19 4.59 -9.67 15.71
CA VAL A 19 5.96 -9.86 15.26
C VAL A 19 6.25 -9.06 13.99
N LEU A 20 5.35 -9.04 13.00
CA LEU A 20 5.50 -8.19 11.80
C LEU A 20 5.62 -6.70 12.17
N THR A 21 4.77 -6.22 13.08
CA THR A 21 4.82 -4.84 13.59
C THR A 21 6.12 -4.58 14.34
N ALA A 22 6.58 -5.53 15.16
CA ALA A 22 7.85 -5.41 15.87
C ALA A 22 9.05 -5.28 14.91
N VAL A 23 9.02 -6.02 13.77
CA VAL A 23 10.06 -5.87 12.74
C VAL A 23 9.97 -4.49 12.08
N GLU A 24 8.77 -4.02 11.74
CA GLU A 24 8.57 -2.66 11.19
C GLU A 24 9.12 -1.58 12.12
N MET A 25 8.81 -1.67 13.41
CA MET A 25 9.30 -0.73 14.42
C MET A 25 10.81 -0.80 14.62
N GLY A 26 11.36 -2.00 14.69
CA GLY A 26 12.81 -2.20 14.80
C GLY A 26 13.58 -1.64 13.60
N MET A 27 13.00 -1.73 12.41
CA MET A 27 13.60 -1.19 11.18
C MET A 27 13.64 0.34 11.09
N LYS A 28 13.02 1.07 12.02
CA LYS A 28 13.21 2.53 12.11
C LYS A 28 14.65 2.90 12.43
N ASN A 29 15.33 2.08 13.26
CA ASN A 29 16.67 2.32 13.77
C ASN A 29 17.70 1.27 13.33
N HIS A 30 17.26 0.14 12.77
CA HIS A 30 18.12 -0.98 12.38
C HIS A 30 17.77 -1.45 10.97
N GLU A 31 18.76 -1.67 10.14
CA GLU A 31 18.54 -2.28 8.82
C GLU A 31 18.16 -3.76 8.95
N ILE A 32 18.83 -4.47 9.86
CA ILE A 32 18.57 -5.86 10.22
C ILE A 32 18.24 -5.91 11.72
N VAL A 33 17.05 -6.43 12.08
CA VAL A 33 16.57 -6.41 13.47
C VAL A 33 16.88 -7.73 14.17
N PRO A 34 17.69 -7.73 15.25
CA PRO A 34 18.02 -8.95 16.00
C PRO A 34 16.80 -9.56 16.70
N VAL A 35 16.77 -10.89 16.82
CA VAL A 35 15.66 -11.62 17.46
C VAL A 35 15.39 -11.20 18.89
N SER A 36 16.44 -10.89 19.67
CA SER A 36 16.31 -10.43 21.06
C SER A 36 15.51 -9.14 21.17
N LEU A 37 15.77 -8.18 20.26
CA LEU A 37 15.03 -6.93 20.17
C LEU A 37 13.58 -7.18 19.73
N LEU A 38 13.37 -8.03 18.71
CA LEU A 38 12.02 -8.39 18.24
C LEU A 38 11.17 -9.03 19.32
N ALA A 39 11.74 -9.97 20.09
CA ALA A 39 11.04 -10.63 21.19
C ALA A 39 10.65 -9.62 22.29
N SER A 40 11.53 -8.64 22.57
CA SER A 40 11.26 -7.56 23.52
C SER A 40 10.14 -6.64 23.03
N ILE A 41 10.24 -6.12 21.80
CA ILE A 41 9.22 -5.23 21.22
C ILE A 41 7.86 -5.96 21.12
N ALA A 42 7.84 -7.18 20.60
CA ALA A 42 6.61 -7.99 20.50
C ALA A 42 6.07 -8.48 21.84
N SER A 43 6.80 -8.29 22.96
CA SER A 43 6.46 -8.80 24.27
C SER A 43 6.19 -10.32 24.28
N LEU A 44 7.00 -11.09 23.55
CA LEU A 44 6.91 -12.53 23.41
C LEU A 44 8.13 -13.23 24.01
N LYS A 45 7.95 -14.46 24.49
CA LYS A 45 9.09 -15.31 24.88
C LYS A 45 9.96 -15.59 23.64
N HIS A 46 11.28 -15.53 23.80
CA HIS A 46 12.26 -15.68 22.71
C HIS A 46 12.01 -16.93 21.84
N GLY A 47 11.71 -18.09 22.44
CA GLY A 47 11.41 -19.32 21.67
C GLY A 47 10.13 -19.24 20.84
N GLY A 48 9.07 -18.60 21.37
CA GLY A 48 7.82 -18.36 20.65
C GLY A 48 8.02 -17.40 19.49
N CYS A 49 8.72 -16.29 19.73
CA CYS A 49 9.06 -15.31 18.69
C CYS A 49 9.85 -15.97 17.54
N ASN A 50 10.88 -16.78 17.83
CA ASN A 50 11.65 -17.51 16.83
C ASN A 50 10.80 -18.42 15.93
N LYS A 51 9.82 -19.13 16.53
CA LYS A 51 8.92 -19.99 15.76
C LYS A 51 8.11 -19.16 14.75
N ILE A 52 7.53 -18.07 15.20
CA ILE A 52 6.73 -17.16 14.36
C ILE A 52 7.61 -16.56 13.25
N LEU A 53 8.79 -16.05 13.58
CA LEU A 53 9.72 -15.48 12.59
C LEU A 53 10.05 -16.45 11.46
N ARG A 54 10.30 -17.73 11.79
CA ARG A 54 10.58 -18.77 10.77
C ARG A 54 9.38 -19.01 9.85
N GLU A 55 8.16 -19.04 10.38
CA GLU A 55 6.95 -19.20 9.59
C GLU A 55 6.73 -17.97 8.67
N LEU A 56 6.90 -16.76 9.19
CA LEU A 56 6.79 -15.53 8.39
C LEU A 56 7.83 -15.47 7.26
N VAL A 57 9.05 -15.99 7.47
CA VAL A 57 10.06 -16.13 6.40
C VAL A 57 9.61 -17.13 5.33
N LYS A 58 9.05 -18.29 5.71
CA LYS A 58 8.51 -19.28 4.76
C LYS A 58 7.43 -18.66 3.86
N HIS A 59 6.60 -17.79 4.44
CA HIS A 59 5.58 -17.06 3.70
C HIS A 59 6.11 -15.84 2.92
N LYS A 60 7.43 -15.60 2.94
CA LYS A 60 8.12 -14.47 2.26
C LYS A 60 7.63 -13.10 2.72
N LEU A 61 7.11 -13.00 3.94
CA LEU A 61 6.73 -11.75 4.57
C LEU A 61 7.94 -11.06 5.23
N LEU A 62 8.89 -11.86 5.69
CA LEU A 62 10.18 -11.42 6.20
C LEU A 62 11.32 -12.07 5.41
N SER A 63 12.50 -11.45 5.42
CA SER A 63 13.78 -12.07 5.08
C SER A 63 14.63 -12.22 6.33
N TYR A 64 15.39 -13.31 6.37
CA TYR A 64 16.46 -13.49 7.33
C TYR A 64 17.78 -13.10 6.65
N GLU A 65 18.49 -12.18 7.25
CA GLU A 65 19.76 -11.69 6.71
C GLU A 65 20.86 -11.94 7.74
N HIS A 66 22.03 -12.29 7.23
CA HIS A 66 23.22 -12.57 8.01
C HIS A 66 24.40 -11.82 7.40
N THR A 67 24.93 -10.87 8.15
CA THR A 67 26.17 -10.16 7.84
C THR A 67 27.29 -10.64 8.78
N LYS A 68 28.51 -10.20 8.56
CA LYS A 68 29.66 -10.56 9.43
C LYS A 68 29.43 -10.14 10.90
N THR A 69 28.66 -9.08 11.15
CA THR A 69 28.49 -8.46 12.47
C THR A 69 27.10 -8.64 13.05
N VAL A 70 26.06 -8.69 12.21
CA VAL A 70 24.65 -8.73 12.65
C VAL A 70 23.89 -9.80 11.88
N HIS A 71 23.03 -10.53 12.60
CA HIS A 71 22.07 -11.45 12.01
C HIS A 71 20.68 -11.19 12.59
N GLY A 72 19.67 -11.22 11.74
CA GLY A 72 18.32 -10.87 12.15
C GLY A 72 17.33 -10.91 11.01
N TYR A 73 16.29 -10.15 11.15
CA TYR A 73 15.15 -10.15 10.23
C TYR A 73 14.88 -8.76 9.68
N ARG A 74 14.36 -8.75 8.46
CA ARG A 74 13.97 -7.55 7.74
C ARG A 74 12.60 -7.76 7.11
N LEU A 75 11.79 -6.71 7.10
CA LEU A 75 10.45 -6.73 6.52
C LEU A 75 10.55 -6.66 4.99
N ASN A 76 9.89 -7.58 4.31
CA ASN A 76 9.71 -7.55 2.86
C ASN A 76 8.48 -6.73 2.49
N TYR A 77 8.34 -6.35 1.21
CA TYR A 77 7.11 -5.73 0.74
C TYR A 77 5.86 -6.58 1.02
N GLY A 78 5.96 -7.91 0.92
CA GLY A 78 4.84 -8.80 1.27
C GLY A 78 4.36 -8.64 2.71
N GLY A 79 5.28 -8.55 3.67
CA GLY A 79 4.93 -8.27 5.06
C GLY A 79 4.34 -6.88 5.26
N TYR A 80 4.89 -5.89 4.53
CA TYR A 80 4.38 -4.52 4.56
C TYR A 80 2.98 -4.41 3.95
N ASP A 81 2.70 -5.15 2.86
CA ASP A 81 1.36 -5.30 2.29
C ASP A 81 0.36 -5.84 3.31
N TYR A 82 0.76 -6.90 4.03
CA TYR A 82 -0.10 -7.55 5.00
C TYR A 82 -0.44 -6.63 6.18
N LEU A 83 0.52 -5.83 6.64
CA LEU A 83 0.27 -4.82 7.67
C LEU A 83 -0.70 -3.75 7.18
N ALA A 84 -0.57 -3.28 5.94
CA ALA A 84 -1.49 -2.31 5.36
C ALA A 84 -2.90 -2.88 5.18
N LEU A 85 -3.01 -4.07 4.57
CA LEU A 85 -4.29 -4.77 4.37
C LEU A 85 -4.99 -5.06 5.69
N LYS A 86 -4.24 -5.50 6.72
CA LYS A 86 -4.81 -5.74 8.06
C LYS A 86 -5.45 -4.47 8.62
N THR A 87 -4.77 -3.34 8.48
CA THR A 87 -5.29 -2.04 8.95
C THR A 87 -6.54 -1.64 8.19
N PHE A 88 -6.55 -1.76 6.86
CA PHE A 88 -7.73 -1.43 6.05
C PHE A 88 -8.93 -2.34 6.34
N CYS A 89 -8.70 -3.66 6.49
CA CYS A 89 -9.78 -4.59 6.88
C CYS A 89 -10.39 -4.21 8.21
N ALA A 90 -9.58 -3.78 9.12
CA ALA A 90 -10.01 -3.45 10.46
C ALA A 90 -10.69 -2.09 10.59
N ARG A 91 -10.39 -1.15 9.66
CA ARG A 91 -11.12 0.10 9.48
C ARG A 91 -12.38 -0.09 8.62
N GLU A 92 -12.71 -1.31 8.24
CA GLU A 92 -13.81 -1.65 7.33
C GLU A 92 -13.72 -0.96 5.95
N VAL A 93 -12.53 -0.47 5.59
CA VAL A 93 -12.26 0.13 4.28
C VAL A 93 -12.28 -0.91 3.18
N LEU A 94 -11.76 -2.13 3.46
CA LEU A 94 -11.85 -3.25 2.54
C LEU A 94 -12.09 -4.59 3.23
N LEU A 95 -12.83 -5.44 2.51
CA LEU A 95 -13.08 -6.83 2.88
C LEU A 95 -12.34 -7.80 1.94
N SER A 96 -12.23 -7.46 0.67
CA SER A 96 -11.67 -8.37 -0.35
C SER A 96 -10.71 -7.66 -1.30
N VAL A 97 -9.74 -8.44 -1.81
CA VAL A 97 -8.81 -8.02 -2.85
C VAL A 97 -9.08 -8.85 -4.10
N GLY A 98 -9.39 -8.18 -5.19
CA GLY A 98 -9.70 -8.76 -6.49
C GLY A 98 -8.49 -8.82 -7.42
N ASN A 99 -8.73 -8.60 -8.71
CA ASN A 99 -7.72 -8.70 -9.74
C ASN A 99 -6.74 -7.52 -9.72
N GLN A 100 -5.51 -7.81 -10.15
CA GLN A 100 -4.54 -6.78 -10.46
C GLN A 100 -4.91 -6.14 -11.81
N MET A 101 -5.12 -4.82 -11.79
CA MET A 101 -5.46 -4.02 -12.98
C MET A 101 -4.22 -3.60 -13.76
N GLY A 102 -3.15 -3.25 -13.03
CA GLY A 102 -1.93 -2.74 -13.64
C GLY A 102 -0.68 -3.00 -12.82
N VAL A 103 0.44 -3.05 -13.52
CA VAL A 103 1.79 -3.14 -12.96
C VAL A 103 2.60 -2.02 -13.55
N GLY A 104 2.88 -1.01 -12.76
CA GLY A 104 3.73 0.11 -13.14
C GLY A 104 5.19 -0.12 -12.74
N LYS A 105 6.05 0.83 -13.10
CA LYS A 105 7.44 0.85 -12.66
C LYS A 105 7.53 1.01 -11.14
N GLU A 106 6.67 1.82 -10.55
CA GLU A 106 6.72 2.27 -9.16
C GLU A 106 5.52 1.82 -8.32
N SER A 107 4.47 1.24 -8.93
CA SER A 107 3.26 0.83 -8.22
C SER A 107 2.57 -0.37 -8.85
N ASP A 108 1.73 -1.03 -8.05
CA ASP A 108 0.77 -2.05 -8.47
C ASP A 108 -0.64 -1.58 -8.13
N ILE A 109 -1.58 -1.75 -9.05
CA ILE A 109 -2.98 -1.37 -8.87
C ILE A 109 -3.84 -2.63 -8.77
N TYR A 110 -4.70 -2.70 -7.75
CA TYR A 110 -5.63 -3.79 -7.52
C TYR A 110 -7.06 -3.26 -7.38
N ILE A 111 -8.03 -4.03 -7.88
CA ILE A 111 -9.43 -3.83 -7.51
C ILE A 111 -9.61 -4.40 -6.10
N VAL A 112 -10.28 -3.64 -5.23
CA VAL A 112 -10.64 -4.07 -3.89
C VAL A 112 -12.11 -3.77 -3.65
N ALA A 113 -12.73 -4.42 -2.68
CA ALA A 113 -14.12 -4.13 -2.31
C ALA A 113 -14.25 -3.99 -0.78
N ASN A 114 -15.13 -3.07 -0.37
CA ASN A 114 -15.52 -2.87 1.02
C ASN A 114 -16.55 -3.95 1.46
N PRO A 115 -16.98 -3.97 2.75
CA PRO A 115 -18.00 -4.90 3.22
C PRO A 115 -19.34 -4.79 2.49
N GLU A 116 -19.70 -3.61 1.99
CA GLU A 116 -20.93 -3.35 1.24
C GLU A 116 -20.87 -3.83 -0.21
N GLY A 117 -19.69 -4.25 -0.68
CA GLY A 117 -19.46 -4.73 -2.05
C GLY A 117 -19.11 -3.61 -3.04
N GLU A 118 -18.94 -2.37 -2.59
CA GLU A 118 -18.48 -1.29 -3.45
C GLU A 118 -17.02 -1.50 -3.83
N GLN A 119 -16.70 -1.26 -5.10
CA GLN A 119 -15.37 -1.44 -5.65
C GLN A 119 -14.53 -0.16 -5.60
N TYR A 120 -13.26 -0.32 -5.26
CA TYR A 120 -12.26 0.74 -5.22
C TYR A 120 -10.99 0.30 -5.92
N ALA A 121 -10.14 1.26 -6.25
CA ALA A 121 -8.76 1.03 -6.67
C ALA A 121 -7.84 1.12 -5.44
N MET A 122 -6.99 0.11 -5.26
CA MET A 122 -5.92 0.14 -4.27
C MET A 122 -4.58 0.21 -4.99
N LYS A 123 -3.83 1.28 -4.77
CA LYS A 123 -2.47 1.48 -5.29
C LYS A 123 -1.45 1.13 -4.22
N LEU A 124 -0.55 0.21 -4.54
CA LEU A 124 0.58 -0.18 -3.70
C LEU A 124 1.86 0.40 -4.27
N HIS A 125 2.47 1.35 -3.59
CA HIS A 125 3.74 1.94 -4.01
C HIS A 125 4.90 0.95 -3.84
N ARG A 126 5.74 0.84 -4.90
CA ARG A 126 6.83 -0.14 -5.03
C ARG A 126 8.14 0.53 -5.44
N LEU A 127 8.47 1.65 -4.83
CA LEU A 127 9.74 2.32 -5.07
C LEU A 127 10.91 1.36 -4.80
N GLY A 128 11.92 1.34 -5.67
CA GLY A 128 13.01 0.36 -5.63
C GLY A 128 12.77 -0.91 -6.45
N ARG A 129 11.64 -1.06 -7.16
CA ARG A 129 11.44 -2.12 -8.15
C ARG A 129 12.33 -1.90 -9.38
N THR A 130 12.38 -0.69 -9.85
CA THR A 130 13.36 -0.23 -10.84
C THR A 130 14.45 0.52 -10.07
N SER A 131 15.70 0.16 -10.31
CA SER A 131 16.80 0.90 -9.69
C SER A 131 16.70 2.36 -10.10
N PHE A 132 16.35 3.22 -9.16
CA PHE A 132 16.55 4.65 -9.30
C PHE A 132 18.06 4.89 -9.24
N ARG A 133 18.76 4.63 -10.35
CA ARG A 133 20.20 4.90 -10.44
C ARG A 133 20.49 6.37 -10.12
N ASN A 134 19.60 7.27 -10.53
CA ASN A 134 19.73 8.72 -10.30
C ASN A 134 19.54 9.14 -8.84
N ILE A 135 18.77 8.43 -8.01
CA ILE A 135 18.70 8.72 -6.57
C ILE A 135 20.06 8.48 -5.90
N LYS A 136 20.87 7.55 -6.41
CA LYS A 136 22.22 7.35 -5.90
C LYS A 136 23.11 8.59 -6.15
N ASN A 137 22.94 9.27 -7.26
CA ASN A 137 23.74 10.45 -7.64
C ASN A 137 23.31 11.73 -6.90
N GLN A 138 22.04 11.83 -6.52
CA GLN A 138 21.55 12.90 -5.62
C GLN A 138 21.99 12.72 -4.15
N ARG A 139 22.73 11.63 -3.82
CA ARG A 139 23.21 11.32 -2.45
C ARG A 139 24.15 12.36 -1.85
N ASP A 140 24.78 13.21 -2.63
CA ASP A 140 25.67 14.25 -2.11
C ASP A 140 24.96 15.29 -1.23
N TYR A 141 23.65 15.43 -1.36
CA TYR A 141 22.81 16.29 -0.50
C TYR A 141 22.54 15.68 0.89
N HIS A 142 22.71 14.36 1.06
CA HIS A 142 22.39 13.63 2.28
C HIS A 142 23.63 13.06 3.00
N LYS A 143 24.72 13.83 3.10
CA LYS A 143 25.96 13.41 3.78
C LYS A 143 25.80 12.86 5.22
N ASN A 144 24.60 12.99 5.82
CA ASN A 144 24.32 12.55 7.20
C ASN A 144 23.26 11.46 7.36
N ARG A 145 22.58 10.98 6.28
CA ARG A 145 21.60 9.88 6.35
C ARG A 145 22.01 8.74 5.42
N LYS A 146 22.79 7.80 5.97
CA LYS A 146 23.42 6.73 5.20
C LYS A 146 22.47 5.72 4.53
N ASN A 147 21.18 5.59 4.89
CA ASN A 147 20.29 4.59 4.25
C ASN A 147 18.80 4.93 4.44
N ILE A 148 18.21 5.66 3.48
CA ILE A 148 16.74 5.73 3.38
C ILE A 148 16.24 4.41 2.78
N SER A 149 15.34 3.72 3.50
CA SER A 149 14.80 2.45 3.03
C SER A 149 13.74 2.65 1.94
N TRP A 150 13.68 1.74 0.96
CA TRP A 150 12.65 1.76 -0.08
C TRP A 150 11.23 1.66 0.47
N LEU A 151 11.02 0.99 1.60
CA LEU A 151 9.73 0.94 2.28
C LEU A 151 9.32 2.30 2.81
N TYR A 152 10.27 3.07 3.37
CA TYR A 152 10.02 4.43 3.82
C TYR A 152 9.66 5.36 2.66
N LEU A 153 10.41 5.33 1.56
CA LEU A 153 10.10 6.13 0.37
C LEU A 153 8.74 5.76 -0.23
N SER A 154 8.40 4.47 -0.27
CA SER A 154 7.08 4.02 -0.72
C SER A 154 5.95 4.51 0.20
N ARG A 155 6.19 4.56 1.51
CA ARG A 155 5.26 5.15 2.49
C ARG A 155 5.09 6.66 2.25
N LEU A 156 6.19 7.37 2.05
CA LEU A 156 6.18 8.80 1.79
C LEU A 156 5.43 9.13 0.49
N SER A 157 5.64 8.34 -0.56
CA SER A 157 4.93 8.46 -1.84
C SER A 157 3.42 8.27 -1.66
N ALA A 158 2.99 7.24 -0.95
CA ALA A 158 1.57 6.99 -0.67
C ALA A 158 0.93 8.13 0.14
N MET A 159 1.63 8.65 1.13
CA MET A 159 1.16 9.75 1.96
C MET A 159 1.02 11.04 1.15
N LYS A 160 2.03 11.38 0.31
CA LYS A 160 1.94 12.53 -0.59
C LYS A 160 0.78 12.38 -1.55
N GLU A 161 0.65 11.24 -2.23
CA GLU A 161 -0.44 10.98 -3.17
C GLU A 161 -1.81 11.19 -2.51
N TYR A 162 -2.03 10.60 -1.35
CA TYR A 162 -3.29 10.76 -0.64
C TYR A 162 -3.56 12.21 -0.22
N ALA A 163 -2.56 12.92 0.30
CA ALA A 163 -2.70 14.30 0.75
C ALA A 163 -3.04 15.25 -0.42
N TYR A 164 -2.31 15.13 -1.54
CA TYR A 164 -2.58 15.93 -2.73
C TYR A 164 -3.96 15.60 -3.32
N MET A 165 -4.27 14.32 -3.50
CA MET A 165 -5.57 13.88 -4.02
C MET A 165 -6.72 14.41 -3.18
N LYS A 166 -6.62 14.36 -1.84
CA LYS A 166 -7.64 14.84 -0.92
C LYS A 166 -7.90 16.34 -1.09
N VAL A 167 -6.86 17.16 -1.08
CA VAL A 167 -6.99 18.61 -1.22
C VAL A 167 -7.52 18.99 -2.59
N LEU A 168 -7.08 18.34 -3.66
CA LEU A 168 -7.56 18.56 -5.02
C LEU A 168 -9.04 18.17 -5.16
N TYR A 169 -9.43 17.02 -4.60
CA TYR A 169 -10.82 16.56 -4.61
C TYR A 169 -11.75 17.55 -3.87
N GLU A 170 -11.35 18.01 -2.69
CA GLU A 170 -12.11 19.00 -1.90
C GLU A 170 -12.27 20.34 -2.62
N ARG A 171 -11.38 20.68 -3.56
CA ARG A 171 -11.42 21.88 -4.40
C ARG A 171 -12.09 21.67 -5.75
N GLY A 172 -12.69 20.50 -5.99
CA GLY A 172 -13.41 20.21 -7.22
C GLY A 172 -12.52 20.07 -8.45
N PHE A 173 -11.30 19.57 -8.27
CA PHE A 173 -10.48 19.11 -9.40
C PHE A 173 -10.94 17.72 -9.85
N PRO A 174 -10.81 17.39 -11.14
CA PRO A 174 -11.14 16.06 -11.66
C PRO A 174 -10.04 15.05 -11.24
N VAL A 175 -10.19 14.52 -10.05
CA VAL A 175 -9.29 13.53 -9.44
C VAL A 175 -10.13 12.44 -8.76
N PRO A 176 -9.59 11.23 -8.57
CA PRO A 176 -10.32 10.18 -7.87
C PRO A 176 -10.70 10.62 -6.45
N ARG A 177 -11.86 10.20 -5.96
CA ARG A 177 -12.25 10.41 -4.57
C ARG A 177 -11.30 9.61 -3.66
N PRO A 178 -10.56 10.27 -2.75
CA PRO A 178 -9.70 9.57 -1.79
C PRO A 178 -10.55 8.84 -0.75
N VAL A 179 -10.21 7.61 -0.41
CA VAL A 179 -10.90 6.80 0.60
C VAL A 179 -10.07 6.71 1.87
N ASP A 180 -8.90 6.08 1.80
CA ASP A 180 -7.99 5.94 2.94
C ASP A 180 -6.55 5.65 2.46
N TYR A 181 -5.58 5.81 3.35
CA TYR A 181 -4.22 5.37 3.10
C TYR A 181 -3.60 4.74 4.35
N ASN A 182 -2.71 3.80 4.15
CA ASN A 182 -1.92 3.21 5.23
C ASN A 182 -0.59 2.69 4.68
N ARG A 183 0.50 3.08 5.33
CA ARG A 183 1.86 2.73 4.91
C ARG A 183 2.10 3.16 3.46
N HIS A 184 2.40 2.20 2.57
CA HIS A 184 2.67 2.39 1.14
C HIS A 184 1.44 2.15 0.25
N ALA A 185 0.26 2.02 0.84
CA ALA A 185 -1.00 1.72 0.15
C ALA A 185 -1.97 2.89 0.22
N VAL A 186 -2.62 3.20 -0.91
CA VAL A 186 -3.68 4.20 -1.04
C VAL A 186 -4.92 3.53 -1.61
N VAL A 187 -6.07 3.78 -1.01
CA VAL A 187 -7.38 3.34 -1.51
C VAL A 187 -8.13 4.56 -2.02
N MET A 188 -8.63 4.47 -3.23
CA MET A 188 -9.29 5.56 -3.93
C MET A 188 -10.44 5.04 -4.79
N GLU A 189 -11.25 5.92 -5.30
CA GLU A 189 -12.29 5.63 -6.27
C GLU A 189 -11.74 4.83 -7.47
N LEU A 190 -12.50 3.83 -7.90
CA LEU A 190 -12.22 3.11 -9.13
C LEU A 190 -12.82 3.92 -10.31
N ILE A 191 -11.95 4.57 -11.07
CA ILE A 191 -12.37 5.36 -12.24
C ILE A 191 -12.88 4.44 -13.34
N ASN A 192 -14.07 4.70 -13.83
CA ASN A 192 -14.63 4.03 -15.00
C ASN A 192 -14.14 4.73 -16.28
N GLY A 193 -12.93 4.40 -16.70
CA GLY A 193 -12.27 5.01 -17.86
C GLY A 193 -10.96 4.32 -18.20
N TYR A 194 -10.29 4.83 -19.20
CA TYR A 194 -9.03 4.30 -19.69
C TYR A 194 -7.94 5.38 -19.68
N PRO A 195 -6.66 5.02 -19.44
CA PRO A 195 -5.56 5.94 -19.65
C PRO A 195 -5.58 6.51 -21.07
N MET A 196 -5.36 7.81 -21.21
CA MET A 196 -5.40 8.52 -22.49
C MET A 196 -4.45 7.88 -23.52
N CYS A 197 -3.33 7.30 -23.07
CA CYS A 197 -2.39 6.58 -23.94
C CYS A 197 -3.00 5.36 -24.66
N GLN A 198 -4.10 4.78 -24.14
CA GLN A 198 -4.78 3.64 -24.74
C GLN A 198 -5.85 4.04 -25.76
N ILE A 199 -6.29 5.30 -25.75
CA ILE A 199 -7.35 5.82 -26.62
C ILE A 199 -6.77 6.13 -27.99
N ARG A 200 -7.39 5.57 -29.03
CA ARG A 200 -6.90 5.70 -30.41
C ARG A 200 -7.51 6.87 -31.14
N GLU A 201 -8.78 7.13 -30.91
CA GLU A 201 -9.57 8.14 -31.60
C GLU A 201 -10.31 8.97 -30.55
N LEU A 202 -10.35 10.27 -30.72
CA LEU A 202 -11.10 11.22 -29.91
C LEU A 202 -12.19 11.85 -30.77
N GLN A 203 -13.31 12.19 -30.17
CA GLN A 203 -14.40 12.90 -30.87
C GLN A 203 -14.02 14.35 -31.16
N ASP A 204 -13.40 15.03 -30.20
CA ASP A 204 -12.96 16.44 -30.31
C ASP A 204 -11.54 16.64 -29.72
N PRO A 205 -10.47 16.33 -30.49
CA PRO A 205 -9.11 16.56 -30.02
C PRO A 205 -8.81 18.02 -29.64
N PRO A 206 -9.28 19.06 -30.37
CA PRO A 206 -9.09 20.45 -29.98
C PRO A 206 -9.74 20.81 -28.62
N GLY A 207 -10.97 20.35 -28.39
CA GLY A 207 -11.70 20.58 -27.15
C GLY A 207 -11.00 19.95 -25.96
N LEU A 208 -10.63 18.67 -26.07
CA LEU A 208 -9.91 17.95 -25.03
C LEU A 208 -8.53 18.60 -24.75
N TYR A 209 -7.80 18.99 -25.78
CA TYR A 209 -6.53 19.70 -25.62
C TYR A 209 -6.71 20.99 -24.79
N SER A 210 -7.74 21.78 -25.10
CA SER A 210 -8.03 23.02 -24.36
C SER A 210 -8.38 22.73 -22.90
N GLU A 211 -9.23 21.73 -22.63
CA GLU A 211 -9.58 21.31 -21.28
C GLU A 211 -8.34 20.91 -20.46
N ILE A 212 -7.45 20.10 -21.06
CA ILE A 212 -6.21 19.67 -20.40
C ILE A 212 -5.28 20.86 -20.13
N MET A 213 -5.11 21.79 -21.07
CA MET A 213 -4.29 22.99 -20.87
C MET A 213 -4.87 23.91 -19.81
N GLU A 214 -6.18 24.09 -19.79
CA GLU A 214 -6.87 24.84 -18.73
C GLU A 214 -6.67 24.18 -17.35
N LEU A 215 -6.65 22.85 -17.29
CA LEU A 215 -6.41 22.11 -16.06
C LEU A 215 -4.99 22.33 -15.52
N ILE A 216 -3.97 22.32 -16.39
CA ILE A 216 -2.58 22.66 -16.03
C ILE A 216 -2.51 24.08 -15.44
N VAL A 217 -3.12 25.06 -16.11
CA VAL A 217 -3.17 26.45 -15.63
C VAL A 217 -3.93 26.58 -14.33
N LYS A 218 -5.06 25.87 -14.20
CA LYS A 218 -5.87 25.85 -12.97
C LYS A 218 -5.07 25.33 -11.79
N LEU A 219 -4.31 24.22 -11.96
CA LEU A 219 -3.40 23.70 -10.93
C LEU A 219 -2.37 24.76 -10.52
N ALA A 220 -1.69 25.36 -11.48
CA ALA A 220 -0.65 26.35 -11.23
C ALA A 220 -1.19 27.62 -10.56
N ASN A 221 -2.39 28.08 -10.92
CA ASN A 221 -3.06 29.20 -10.27
C ASN A 221 -3.41 28.86 -8.79
N HIS A 222 -3.55 27.59 -8.44
CA HIS A 222 -3.73 27.12 -7.04
C HIS A 222 -2.41 26.85 -6.32
N GLY A 223 -1.26 27.15 -6.94
CA GLY A 223 0.06 27.01 -6.33
C GLY A 223 0.71 25.65 -6.53
N LEU A 224 0.19 24.80 -7.41
CA LEU A 224 0.66 23.42 -7.63
C LEU A 224 1.01 23.16 -9.09
N ILE A 225 2.04 22.36 -9.33
CA ILE A 225 2.41 21.80 -10.63
C ILE A 225 2.40 20.29 -10.48
N HIS A 226 1.87 19.56 -11.46
CA HIS A 226 1.77 18.10 -11.38
C HIS A 226 3.15 17.44 -11.37
N GLY A 227 4.06 17.91 -12.23
CA GLY A 227 5.43 17.45 -12.31
C GLY A 227 5.62 16.11 -13.04
N ASP A 228 4.53 15.45 -13.46
CA ASP A 228 4.53 14.26 -14.32
C ASP A 228 3.23 14.20 -15.13
N PHE A 229 2.84 15.34 -15.72
CA PHE A 229 1.58 15.49 -16.44
C PHE A 229 1.74 14.94 -17.86
N ASN A 230 1.30 13.71 -18.06
CA ASN A 230 1.45 13.00 -19.33
C ASN A 230 0.26 12.08 -19.62
N GLU A 231 0.22 11.48 -20.81
CA GLU A 231 -0.86 10.61 -21.28
C GLU A 231 -1.12 9.35 -20.46
N PHE A 232 -0.19 8.95 -19.60
CA PHE A 232 -0.35 7.80 -18.71
C PHE A 232 -1.08 8.18 -17.42
N ASN A 233 -1.01 9.45 -17.03
CA ASN A 233 -1.54 9.99 -15.79
C ASN A 233 -2.86 10.76 -15.97
N LEU A 234 -3.46 10.64 -17.17
CA LEU A 234 -4.78 11.15 -17.50
C LEU A 234 -5.69 10.00 -17.89
N MET A 235 -6.82 9.89 -17.19
CA MET A 235 -7.88 8.91 -17.47
C MET A 235 -9.01 9.63 -18.23
N LEU A 236 -9.54 9.00 -19.26
CA LEU A 236 -10.73 9.47 -19.96
C LEU A 236 -11.87 8.49 -19.77
N ASP A 237 -13.05 8.99 -19.50
CA ASP A 237 -14.27 8.21 -19.50
C ASP A 237 -14.89 8.11 -20.91
N ASP A 238 -16.03 7.43 -21.04
CA ASP A 238 -16.74 7.23 -22.31
C ASP A 238 -17.25 8.55 -22.94
N THR A 239 -17.19 9.67 -22.21
CA THR A 239 -17.60 11.01 -22.68
C THR A 239 -16.40 11.91 -22.93
N ASP A 240 -15.19 11.37 -23.00
CA ASP A 240 -13.91 12.07 -23.13
C ASP A 240 -13.61 13.05 -21.96
N HIS A 241 -14.25 12.87 -20.80
CA HIS A 241 -13.99 13.71 -19.63
C HIS A 241 -12.71 13.28 -18.91
N VAL A 242 -11.86 14.26 -18.54
CA VAL A 242 -10.52 14.03 -17.99
C VAL A 242 -10.55 13.84 -16.48
N THR A 243 -9.86 12.80 -15.98
CA THR A 243 -9.52 12.62 -14.57
C THR A 243 -8.01 12.47 -14.42
N MET A 244 -7.38 13.31 -13.58
CA MET A 244 -5.94 13.23 -13.26
C MET A 244 -5.67 12.18 -12.20
N ILE A 245 -4.55 11.48 -12.34
CA ILE A 245 -4.04 10.49 -11.36
C ILE A 245 -2.54 10.66 -11.15
N ASP A 246 -2.00 10.05 -10.08
CA ASP A 246 -0.57 9.94 -9.78
C ASP A 246 0.11 11.24 -9.32
N PHE A 247 -0.06 11.60 -8.05
CA PHE A 247 0.32 12.90 -7.48
C PHE A 247 1.66 12.97 -6.68
N PRO A 248 2.46 11.91 -6.47
CA PRO A 248 3.65 11.98 -5.60
C PRO A 248 4.72 12.96 -6.07
N GLN A 249 4.76 13.26 -7.37
CA GLN A 249 5.74 14.14 -7.98
C GLN A 249 5.32 15.62 -8.01
N MET A 250 4.13 15.95 -7.49
CA MET A 250 3.65 17.33 -7.46
C MET A 250 4.57 18.25 -6.67
N VAL A 251 4.78 19.45 -7.21
CA VAL A 251 5.62 20.50 -6.63
C VAL A 251 4.85 21.81 -6.47
N SER A 252 5.33 22.65 -5.54
CA SER A 252 4.83 24.03 -5.40
C SER A 252 5.29 24.91 -6.57
N THR A 253 4.46 25.87 -6.99
CA THR A 253 4.87 26.93 -7.92
C THR A 253 5.96 27.84 -7.35
N SER A 254 6.27 27.72 -6.05
CA SER A 254 7.39 28.41 -5.39
C SER A 254 8.70 27.60 -5.43
N HIS A 255 8.68 26.39 -5.99
CA HIS A 255 9.88 25.57 -6.13
C HIS A 255 10.88 26.25 -7.09
N PHE A 256 12.20 26.09 -6.84
CA PHE A 256 13.24 26.76 -7.64
C PHE A 256 13.23 26.37 -9.13
N ASN A 257 12.79 25.14 -9.46
CA ASN A 257 12.63 24.63 -10.83
C ASN A 257 11.16 24.65 -11.29
N ALA A 258 10.26 25.44 -10.69
CA ALA A 258 8.84 25.42 -10.99
C ALA A 258 8.54 25.69 -12.49
N GLU A 259 9.20 26.68 -13.09
CA GLU A 259 9.06 26.99 -14.51
C GLU A 259 9.41 25.78 -15.39
N TRP A 260 10.51 25.10 -15.11
CA TRP A 260 10.90 23.90 -15.86
C TRP A 260 9.89 22.75 -15.74
N TYR A 261 9.36 22.48 -14.55
CA TYR A 261 8.33 21.44 -14.37
C TYR A 261 7.05 21.79 -15.11
N PHE A 262 6.62 23.07 -15.06
CA PHE A 262 5.44 23.53 -15.75
C PHE A 262 5.58 23.41 -17.28
N ASP A 263 6.68 23.91 -17.82
CA ASP A 263 6.95 23.89 -19.27
C ASP A 263 7.08 22.45 -19.77
N ARG A 264 7.63 21.54 -18.95
CA ARG A 264 7.71 20.12 -19.25
C ARG A 264 6.32 19.48 -19.31
N ASP A 265 5.45 19.74 -18.34
CA ASP A 265 4.09 19.22 -18.32
C ASP A 265 3.30 19.70 -19.56
N VAL A 266 3.38 21.00 -19.90
CA VAL A 266 2.78 21.56 -21.12
C VAL A 266 3.35 20.91 -22.37
N LYS A 267 4.67 20.76 -22.46
CA LYS A 267 5.34 20.16 -23.61
C LYS A 267 4.92 18.71 -23.81
N CYS A 268 4.83 17.90 -22.75
CA CYS A 268 4.41 16.51 -22.84
C CYS A 268 3.06 16.36 -23.53
N ILE A 269 2.07 17.17 -23.14
CA ILE A 269 0.73 17.15 -23.75
C ILE A 269 0.76 17.62 -25.21
N ARG A 270 1.48 18.71 -25.52
CA ARG A 270 1.63 19.20 -26.89
C ARG A 270 2.24 18.12 -27.80
N ASP A 271 3.34 17.54 -27.39
CA ASP A 271 4.04 16.50 -28.15
C ASP A 271 3.17 15.25 -28.33
N TYR A 272 2.38 14.88 -27.33
CA TYR A 272 1.45 13.76 -27.41
C TYR A 272 0.33 14.02 -28.43
N PHE A 273 -0.34 15.18 -28.37
CA PHE A 273 -1.42 15.52 -29.32
C PHE A 273 -0.91 15.64 -30.76
N ALA A 274 0.26 16.24 -30.96
CA ALA A 274 0.89 16.31 -32.29
C ALA A 274 1.17 14.93 -32.87
N LYS A 275 1.77 14.03 -32.07
CA LYS A 275 2.16 12.67 -32.50
C LYS A 275 0.97 11.75 -32.67
N ARG A 276 -0.01 11.82 -31.76
CA ARG A 276 -1.10 10.84 -31.66
C ARG A 276 -2.32 11.21 -32.49
N TYR A 277 -2.74 12.49 -32.44
CA TYR A 277 -3.96 12.98 -33.04
C TYR A 277 -3.70 13.96 -34.20
N HIS A 278 -2.42 14.19 -34.56
CA HIS A 278 -2.01 15.14 -35.58
C HIS A 278 -2.60 16.56 -35.36
N TYR A 279 -2.74 16.91 -34.07
CA TYR A 279 -3.25 18.20 -33.65
C TYR A 279 -2.14 19.04 -33.03
N GLU A 280 -1.90 20.21 -33.57
CA GLU A 280 -0.95 21.18 -33.04
C GLU A 280 -1.66 22.51 -32.80
N SER A 281 -1.40 23.15 -31.66
CA SER A 281 -1.89 24.49 -31.35
C SER A 281 -0.71 25.43 -31.14
N GLU A 282 -0.79 26.61 -31.77
CA GLU A 282 0.16 27.70 -31.54
C GLU A 282 -0.06 28.36 -30.17
N LEU A 283 -1.27 28.23 -29.61
CA LEU A 283 -1.64 28.75 -28.31
C LEU A 283 -1.41 27.68 -27.23
N TYR A 284 -0.50 27.97 -26.32
CA TYR A 284 -0.25 27.16 -25.12
C TYR A 284 0.17 28.05 -23.94
N PRO A 285 -0.13 27.66 -22.70
CA PRO A 285 0.21 28.45 -21.53
C PRO A 285 1.71 28.42 -21.26
N THR A 286 2.23 29.55 -20.76
CA THR A 286 3.58 29.68 -20.24
C THR A 286 3.54 29.92 -18.72
N PHE A 287 4.64 29.65 -18.03
CA PHE A 287 4.70 29.88 -16.58
C PHE A 287 4.42 31.35 -16.19
N LYS A 288 4.70 32.28 -17.10
CA LYS A 288 4.45 33.73 -16.90
C LYS A 288 2.97 34.12 -16.94
N ASP A 289 2.11 33.27 -17.51
CA ASP A 289 0.66 33.49 -17.60
C ASP A 289 -0.05 33.13 -16.28
N ILE A 290 0.65 32.48 -15.36
CA ILE A 290 0.09 31.99 -14.10
C ILE A 290 -0.20 33.17 -13.16
N ARG A 291 -1.45 33.19 -12.66
CA ARG A 291 -1.90 34.13 -11.65
C ARG A 291 -2.28 33.39 -10.39
N ARG A 292 -1.32 33.23 -9.50
CA ARG A 292 -1.53 32.50 -8.24
C ARG A 292 -2.67 33.14 -7.44
N SER A 293 -3.80 32.46 -7.38
CA SER A 293 -5.01 32.88 -6.67
C SER A 293 -5.23 32.17 -5.33
N CYS A 294 -4.54 31.05 -5.13
CA CYS A 294 -4.67 30.19 -3.96
C CYS A 294 -3.32 29.57 -3.56
N CYS A 295 -3.22 29.05 -2.34
CA CYS A 295 -1.99 28.52 -1.75
C CYS A 295 -2.21 27.09 -1.25
N LEU A 296 -2.66 26.17 -2.13
CA LEU A 296 -2.86 24.76 -1.77
C LEU A 296 -1.57 24.07 -1.33
N ASP A 297 -0.44 24.45 -1.90
CA ASP A 297 0.89 24.01 -1.49
C ASP A 297 1.16 24.27 0.00
N VAL A 298 0.75 25.43 0.51
CA VAL A 298 0.89 25.78 1.93
C VAL A 298 -0.08 24.98 2.80
N GLU A 299 -1.33 24.79 2.35
CA GLU A 299 -2.33 23.98 3.06
C GLU A 299 -1.87 22.52 3.21
N ILE A 300 -1.29 21.93 2.15
CA ILE A 300 -0.76 20.58 2.15
C ILE A 300 0.46 20.47 3.08
N SER A 301 1.40 21.41 3.00
CA SER A 301 2.57 21.46 3.89
C SER A 301 2.17 21.61 5.36
N ALA A 302 1.06 22.30 5.65
CA ALA A 302 0.53 22.46 7.01
C ALA A 302 -0.20 21.21 7.53
N SER A 303 -0.63 20.29 6.67
CA SER A 303 -1.48 19.14 7.02
C SER A 303 -0.73 17.91 7.59
N GLY A 304 0.52 18.07 8.06
CA GLY A 304 1.24 17.01 8.76
C GLY A 304 2.58 16.61 8.15
N PHE A 305 3.08 17.34 7.15
CA PHE A 305 4.43 17.15 6.65
C PHE A 305 5.44 17.79 7.60
N THR A 306 6.35 16.99 8.16
CA THR A 306 7.52 17.53 8.84
C THR A 306 8.52 18.07 7.82
N LYS A 307 9.38 19.03 8.22
CA LYS A 307 10.48 19.52 7.35
C LYS A 307 11.42 18.41 6.86
N GLU A 308 11.48 17.28 7.59
CA GLU A 308 12.24 16.10 7.17
C GLU A 308 11.54 15.32 6.06
N MET A 309 10.23 15.14 6.16
CA MET A 309 9.41 14.50 5.14
C MET A 309 9.36 15.33 3.86
N GLU A 310 9.37 16.65 3.98
CA GLU A 310 9.43 17.57 2.85
C GLU A 310 10.75 17.41 2.07
N ARG A 311 11.90 17.37 2.77
CA ARG A 311 13.22 17.09 2.19
C ARG A 311 13.31 15.70 1.56
N ASP A 312 12.82 14.69 2.28
CA ASP A 312 12.81 13.31 1.75
C ASP A 312 11.84 13.20 0.56
N GLY A 313 10.81 14.05 0.51
CA GLY A 313 9.85 14.17 -0.60
C GLY A 313 10.48 14.69 -1.89
N GLU A 314 11.54 15.48 -1.82
CA GLU A 314 12.30 15.95 -3.00
C GLU A 314 12.93 14.79 -3.77
N LEU A 315 13.23 13.67 -3.10
CA LEU A 315 13.73 12.45 -3.75
C LEU A 315 12.71 11.77 -4.67
N LEU A 316 11.44 12.15 -4.57
CA LEU A 316 10.37 11.62 -5.44
C LEU A 316 10.20 12.45 -6.71
N HIS A 317 10.84 13.61 -6.79
CA HIS A 317 10.78 14.45 -7.99
C HIS A 317 11.73 13.92 -9.07
N PRO A 318 11.36 14.06 -10.34
CA PRO A 318 12.27 13.74 -11.42
C PRO A 318 13.49 14.66 -11.38
N ALA A 319 14.58 14.18 -11.96
CA ALA A 319 15.80 14.96 -12.09
C ALA A 319 15.53 16.32 -12.75
N GLY A 320 16.14 17.38 -12.22
CA GLY A 320 16.07 18.72 -12.80
C GLY A 320 16.90 18.86 -14.08
N PRO A 321 16.85 20.02 -14.73
CA PRO A 321 17.53 20.25 -16.01
C PRO A 321 19.06 20.05 -15.97
N GLU A 322 19.69 20.16 -14.78
CA GLU A 322 21.15 20.01 -14.62
C GLU A 322 21.61 18.54 -14.58
N SER A 323 20.70 17.57 -14.43
CA SER A 323 21.04 16.15 -14.34
C SER A 323 20.78 15.37 -15.64
N GLU A 324 20.22 16.01 -16.67
CA GLU A 324 20.01 15.37 -17.98
C GLU A 324 21.30 15.35 -18.82
N GLU A 325 22.30 16.18 -18.50
CA GLU A 325 23.57 16.29 -19.26
C GLU A 325 24.64 15.23 -18.86
N GLU A 326 24.43 14.46 -17.78
CA GLU A 326 25.45 13.52 -17.25
C GLU A 326 25.16 12.03 -17.52
N ASP A 327 24.09 11.66 -18.26
CA ASP A 327 23.63 10.27 -18.37
C ASP A 327 24.25 9.42 -19.51
N ASP A 328 25.28 9.91 -20.24
CA ASP A 328 25.84 9.21 -21.41
C ASP A 328 27.16 8.43 -21.20
N GLU A 329 27.72 8.39 -20.01
CA GLU A 329 28.88 7.53 -19.74
C GLU A 329 28.82 7.00 -18.29
N ASP A 330 28.68 5.67 -18.07
CA ASP A 330 29.64 4.94 -17.26
C ASP A 330 29.37 3.47 -17.04
N ASP A 331 30.46 2.79 -17.27
CA ASP A 331 30.92 1.44 -17.04
C ASP A 331 30.67 0.87 -15.63
N ASP A 332 30.48 -0.45 -15.63
CA ASP A 332 30.44 -1.30 -14.45
C ASP A 332 31.82 -1.39 -13.76
N GLU A 333 31.96 -0.85 -12.56
CA GLU A 333 32.98 -1.28 -11.59
C GLU A 333 32.34 -1.51 -10.21
N GLU A 334 32.33 -2.78 -9.79
CA GLU A 334 32.03 -3.20 -8.42
C GLU A 334 33.25 -2.94 -7.53
N GLU A 335 33.19 -1.95 -6.66
CA GLU A 335 34.17 -1.80 -5.55
C GLU A 335 33.58 -2.29 -4.23
N GLU A 336 34.21 -3.30 -3.65
CA GLU A 336 34.02 -3.74 -2.27
C GLU A 336 34.68 -2.75 -1.30
N GLU A 337 33.90 -1.97 -0.55
CA GLU A 337 34.44 -1.16 0.56
C GLU A 337 34.31 -1.87 1.90
N GLU A 338 35.46 -2.03 2.55
CA GLU A 338 35.60 -2.43 3.95
C GLU A 338 35.18 -1.27 4.88
N GLY A 339 34.18 -1.48 5.70
CA GLY A 339 33.64 -0.49 6.64
C GLY A 339 34.04 -0.74 8.08
N ASP A 340 34.61 0.27 8.67
CA ASP A 340 35.09 0.37 10.06
C ASP A 340 33.91 0.48 11.06
N SER A 341 34.08 -0.15 12.23
CA SER A 341 33.06 -0.26 13.26
C SER A 341 33.17 0.87 14.28
N GLU A 342 32.14 1.71 14.40
CA GLU A 342 31.95 2.53 15.60
C GLU A 342 30.66 2.13 16.35
N ASN A 343 30.84 1.90 17.66
CA ASN A 343 29.81 1.65 18.65
C ASN A 343 28.84 2.85 18.76
N GLY A 344 27.65 2.72 18.18
CA GLY A 344 26.55 3.66 18.39
C GLY A 344 25.66 3.21 19.55
N GLU A 345 25.49 4.08 20.54
CA GLU A 345 24.51 3.92 21.62
C GLU A 345 23.10 3.65 21.06
N VAL A 346 22.45 2.65 21.62
CA VAL A 346 21.08 2.25 21.29
C VAL A 346 20.12 3.36 21.72
N GLN A 347 19.71 4.24 20.81
CA GLN A 347 18.57 5.11 21.05
C GLN A 347 17.33 4.25 21.17
N GLY A 348 16.61 4.40 22.29
CA GLY A 348 15.43 3.60 22.61
C GLY A 348 14.35 3.73 21.53
N VAL A 349 13.71 2.60 21.22
CA VAL A 349 12.48 2.57 20.41
C VAL A 349 11.44 3.41 21.12
N ASP A 350 10.73 4.27 20.39
CA ASP A 350 9.63 5.06 20.94
C ASP A 350 8.49 4.12 21.38
N MET A 351 8.44 3.83 22.66
CA MET A 351 7.46 2.91 23.26
C MET A 351 6.05 3.47 23.25
N GLU A 352 5.87 4.80 23.13
CA GLU A 352 4.54 5.41 23.05
C GLU A 352 3.94 5.21 21.66
N GLU A 353 4.73 5.37 20.60
CA GLU A 353 4.29 5.08 19.23
C GLU A 353 3.98 3.57 19.05
N TYR A 354 4.82 2.69 19.64
CA TYR A 354 4.53 1.25 19.65
C TYR A 354 3.21 0.93 20.35
N LYS A 355 2.96 1.54 21.52
CA LYS A 355 1.69 1.37 22.25
C LYS A 355 0.51 1.86 21.42
N HIS A 356 0.64 3.01 20.73
CA HIS A 356 -0.41 3.52 19.88
C HIS A 356 -0.74 2.55 18.73
N VAL A 357 0.28 2.05 18.03
CA VAL A 357 0.12 1.05 16.95
C VAL A 357 -0.46 -0.26 17.50
N MET A 358 -0.05 -0.68 18.70
CA MET A 358 -0.59 -1.89 19.33
C MET A 358 -2.03 -1.70 19.80
N LEU A 359 -2.41 -0.51 20.30
CA LEU A 359 -3.80 -0.18 20.64
C LEU A 359 -4.69 -0.13 19.37
N GLU A 360 -4.18 0.41 18.27
CA GLU A 360 -4.86 0.32 16.99
C GLU A 360 -5.07 -1.14 16.58
N LEU A 361 -4.05 -1.99 16.71
CA LEU A 361 -4.13 -3.42 16.40
C LEU A 361 -5.04 -4.19 17.37
N ASP A 362 -5.09 -3.82 18.65
CA ASP A 362 -5.94 -4.45 19.66
C ASP A 362 -7.39 -3.97 19.60
N GLY A 363 -7.60 -2.70 19.26
CA GLY A 363 -8.93 -2.13 18.97
C GLY A 363 -9.55 -2.69 17.70
N LEU A 364 -8.72 -3.24 16.82
CA LEU A 364 -9.10 -3.99 15.65
C LEU A 364 -9.57 -5.39 16.14
N LYS A 365 -10.81 -5.51 16.61
CA LYS A 365 -11.45 -6.82 16.72
C LYS A 365 -11.30 -7.46 15.35
N LEU A 366 -10.34 -8.38 15.20
CA LEU A 366 -10.47 -9.44 14.26
C LEU A 366 -11.89 -9.93 14.46
N GLY A 367 -12.72 -9.89 13.40
CA GLY A 367 -13.91 -10.67 13.41
C GLY A 367 -13.47 -12.10 13.78
N GLU A 368 -13.39 -12.36 15.06
CA GLU A 368 -13.74 -13.66 15.53
C GLU A 368 -15.10 -13.82 14.86
N THR A 369 -15.14 -14.64 13.79
CA THR A 369 -16.35 -15.39 13.57
C THR A 369 -16.69 -15.85 14.97
N GLN A 370 -17.65 -15.20 15.59
CA GLN A 370 -18.53 -15.89 16.49
C GLN A 370 -18.92 -17.12 15.66
N THR A 371 -18.16 -18.20 15.78
CA THR A 371 -18.74 -19.50 15.71
C THR A 371 -19.76 -19.39 16.78
N ASP A 372 -20.99 -19.19 16.34
CA ASP A 372 -22.14 -19.06 17.16
C ASP A 372 -22.01 -20.13 18.23
N SER A 373 -21.97 -19.72 19.50
CA SER A 373 -22.09 -20.64 20.62
C SER A 373 -23.42 -21.41 20.56
N ARG A 374 -24.31 -21.02 19.65
CA ARG A 374 -25.50 -21.76 19.22
C ARG A 374 -25.19 -23.02 18.43
N ASP A 375 -24.22 -23.00 17.50
CA ASP A 375 -23.83 -24.22 16.74
C ASP A 375 -23.11 -25.25 17.57
N ALA A 376 -22.46 -24.85 18.69
CA ALA A 376 -21.89 -25.80 19.66
C ALA A 376 -22.96 -26.36 20.59
N GLU A 377 -23.94 -25.57 21.03
CA GLU A 377 -25.06 -26.04 21.83
C GLU A 377 -26.05 -26.88 21.01
N GLU A 378 -26.30 -26.57 19.73
CA GLU A 378 -27.09 -27.41 18.83
C GLU A 378 -26.40 -28.74 18.52
N LYS A 379 -25.08 -28.79 18.34
CA LYS A 379 -24.35 -30.06 18.13
C LYS A 379 -24.26 -30.91 19.40
N GLU A 380 -24.14 -30.31 20.58
CA GLU A 380 -24.24 -31.07 21.85
C GLU A 380 -25.69 -31.49 22.13
N GLY A 381 -26.69 -30.77 21.65
CA GLY A 381 -28.09 -31.15 21.72
C GLY A 381 -28.41 -32.33 20.80
N GLU A 382 -27.98 -32.31 19.55
CA GLU A 382 -28.18 -33.39 18.58
C GLU A 382 -27.46 -34.70 19.01
N THR A 383 -26.23 -34.63 19.48
CA THR A 383 -25.52 -35.82 19.99
C THR A 383 -26.17 -36.43 21.24
N ARG A 384 -26.76 -35.61 22.12
CA ARG A 384 -27.52 -36.11 23.29
C ARG A 384 -28.88 -36.69 22.94
N GLU A 385 -29.54 -36.22 21.91
CA GLU A 385 -30.78 -36.81 21.39
C GLU A 385 -30.50 -38.12 20.65
N GLU A 386 -29.45 -38.21 19.84
CA GLU A 386 -29.04 -39.45 19.20
C GLU A 386 -28.61 -40.54 20.18
N GLU A 387 -27.86 -40.17 21.28
CA GLU A 387 -27.54 -41.13 22.35
C GLU A 387 -28.79 -41.63 23.10
N LYS A 388 -29.76 -40.76 23.37
CA LYS A 388 -31.06 -41.18 24.00
C LYS A 388 -31.90 -42.03 23.09
N GLU A 389 -31.97 -41.76 21.78
CA GLU A 389 -32.66 -42.63 20.82
C GLU A 389 -31.94 -43.99 20.68
N ALA A 390 -30.60 -44.04 20.72
CA ALA A 390 -29.84 -45.28 20.70
C ALA A 390 -30.06 -46.12 21.95
N GLU A 391 -30.16 -45.52 23.14
CA GLU A 391 -30.52 -46.23 24.39
C GLU A 391 -31.96 -46.75 24.36
N LEU A 392 -32.90 -45.96 23.85
CA LEU A 392 -34.32 -46.39 23.73
C LEU A 392 -34.52 -47.55 22.74
N VAL A 393 -33.69 -47.60 21.69
CA VAL A 393 -33.71 -48.71 20.70
C VAL A 393 -33.07 -49.98 21.27
N THR A 394 -32.06 -49.86 22.17
CA THR A 394 -31.43 -50.99 22.84
C THR A 394 -32.36 -51.57 23.92
N GLU A 395 -33.08 -50.75 24.71
CA GLU A 395 -34.11 -51.23 25.67
C GLU A 395 -35.28 -51.94 24.98
N LYS A 396 -35.80 -51.39 23.85
CA LYS A 396 -36.85 -52.03 23.06
C LYS A 396 -36.43 -53.36 22.42
N LYS A 397 -35.13 -53.56 22.13
CA LYS A 397 -34.59 -54.84 21.66
C LYS A 397 -34.41 -55.84 22.78
N ALA A 398 -34.06 -55.40 24.00
CA ALA A 398 -33.96 -56.26 25.20
C ALA A 398 -35.34 -56.81 25.62
N ASP A 399 -36.38 -55.96 25.63
CA ASP A 399 -37.77 -56.38 25.92
C ASP A 399 -38.35 -57.34 24.88
N ARG A 400 -37.97 -57.22 23.59
CA ARG A 400 -38.39 -58.19 22.55
C ARG A 400 -37.70 -59.55 22.69
N HIS A 401 -36.48 -59.61 23.21
CA HIS A 401 -35.84 -60.92 23.51
C HIS A 401 -36.35 -61.56 24.75
N ALA A 402 -36.76 -60.78 25.78
CA ALA A 402 -37.39 -61.34 27.00
C ALA A 402 -38.78 -61.96 26.74
N HIS A 403 -39.54 -61.42 25.76
CA HIS A 403 -40.86 -61.97 25.38
C HIS A 403 -40.79 -63.15 24.39
N ALA A 404 -39.63 -63.41 23.77
CA ALA A 404 -39.45 -64.52 22.83
C ALA A 404 -39.09 -65.84 23.54
N ASP A 405 -38.52 -65.82 24.76
CA ASP A 405 -38.16 -67.00 25.52
C ASP A 405 -39.35 -67.58 26.32
N ASP A 406 -40.42 -66.83 26.55
CA ASP A 406 -41.60 -67.34 27.33
C ASP A 406 -42.68 -68.10 26.49
N THR A 407 -42.50 -68.15 25.10
CA THR A 407 -43.46 -68.84 24.22
C THR A 407 -43.01 -70.22 23.71
N HIS A 408 -41.88 -70.78 24.24
CA HIS A 408 -41.37 -72.09 23.79
C HIS A 408 -41.46 -73.23 24.81
N ASN A 409 -42.18 -73.05 25.96
CA ASN A 409 -42.21 -74.04 27.01
C ASN A 409 -43.62 -74.60 27.26
N HIS A 410 -44.61 -74.53 26.35
CA HIS A 410 -45.93 -75.17 26.46
C HIS A 410 -46.36 -75.82 25.15
N THR A 411 -45.69 -76.90 24.73
CA THR A 411 -46.37 -77.98 23.95
C THR A 411 -45.47 -79.25 23.93
N THR A 412 -45.52 -80.05 24.97
CA THR A 412 -45.36 -81.50 24.88
C THR A 412 -46.02 -82.10 26.14
N ARG A 413 -47.30 -82.43 26.02
CA ARG A 413 -47.97 -83.63 26.49
C ARG A 413 -49.34 -83.78 25.87
#